data_8aa3e01df180e3cf5c5deb852cc91a37
#
_entry.id   8aa3e01df180e3cf5c5deb852cc91a37
#
_cell.length_a   1.000
_cell.length_b   1.000
_cell.length_c   1.000
_cell.angle_alpha   90.00
_cell.angle_beta   90.00
_cell.angle_gamma   90.00
#
_symmetry.space_group_name_H-M   'P 1'
#
loop_
_entity.id
_entity.type
_entity.pdbx_description
1 polymer ?
#
loop_
_entity_poly.entity_id
_entity_poly.type
_entity_poly.pdbx_seq_one_letter_code
_entity_poly.pdbx_strand_id
1 'polypeptide(L)'
;MIKECRVCKKQFNASGRALTCSPECARINRAQTMKKWETANKQHIKEYRTERKDHFNYLSRKYDAAHPERRKKIRRKNYLAHREERLEMSRKQCRTPEYKERKNAARRLKTLEKNRLIAQENQTELAKFASDIPFGGDKWSEARVKAEQEKYNQIHIVRLTINKCKCTRCGHEFVVSKGNPSHVLSLRLKSGCSPCPWCGEQPIGGSQNNQKSTPEREIQKLFPEFSVAHWRPEWLGGKELDLYAPEYNLALEYDGVKWHSGVTKADRRQYAAKHIEKTDLCEKHGIQLIHLFETEWLDSRDCVIDKLSAIFHRPMERYMARKCYTEVVESGTTEFNKCRDEVVAFLNRNHIQGAGSGGTCRVMLRDKATGELRAVCCFQNRHGRSRTTEDEWDLCRYATALGTTVAGGITKCISAFKGAHPECKVLTSLADRRWTSTLRSAYSSSGFEWDGETAHADYFYVVKREGRLRLVNKSNYQLKHIDREFPETFVEGADNTEWARMERAGVPYIYDCGKLKYVMKFN
;
A
#
# COMPACT_ATOMS: atom_id res chain seq x y z
N MET A 1 64.29 -34.55 29.96
CA MET A 1 64.82 -33.16 29.88
C MET A 1 63.66 -32.20 30.01
N ILE A 2 63.68 -31.34 31.01
CA ILE A 2 62.66 -30.32 31.20
C ILE A 2 62.91 -29.16 30.21
N LYS A 3 61.95 -28.81 29.40
CA LYS A 3 61.97 -27.68 28.44
C LYS A 3 60.78 -26.74 28.65
N GLU A 4 60.97 -25.50 28.27
CA GLU A 4 59.89 -24.52 28.22
C GLU A 4 59.14 -24.59 26.88
N CYS A 5 57.84 -24.65 26.95
CA CYS A 5 56.97 -24.66 25.76
C CYS A 5 57.08 -23.33 25.01
N ARG A 6 57.37 -23.36 23.72
CA ARG A 6 57.51 -22.16 22.89
C ARG A 6 56.23 -21.32 22.81
N VAL A 7 55.07 -21.94 23.04
CA VAL A 7 53.76 -21.27 22.91
C VAL A 7 53.22 -20.75 24.24
N CYS A 8 53.05 -21.64 25.23
CA CYS A 8 52.41 -21.29 26.52
C CYS A 8 53.38 -21.01 27.65
N LYS A 9 54.70 -21.11 27.39
CA LYS A 9 55.79 -20.87 28.36
C LYS A 9 55.86 -21.82 29.58
N LYS A 10 54.98 -22.81 29.63
CA LYS A 10 55.01 -23.81 30.72
C LYS A 10 56.17 -24.79 30.55
N GLN A 11 56.74 -25.16 31.65
CA GLN A 11 57.73 -26.23 31.67
C GLN A 11 57.06 -27.60 31.43
N PHE A 12 57.71 -28.48 30.68
CA PHE A 12 57.20 -29.82 30.38
C PHE A 12 58.32 -30.81 30.15
N ASN A 13 58.08 -32.07 30.46
CA ASN A 13 58.99 -33.14 30.15
C ASN A 13 59.00 -33.42 28.65
N ALA A 14 60.10 -33.01 27.97
CA ALA A 14 60.20 -33.15 26.53
C ALA A 14 60.83 -34.49 26.15
N SER A 15 60.23 -35.27 25.32
CA SER A 15 60.78 -36.41 24.62
C SER A 15 61.43 -35.95 23.32
N GLY A 16 62.79 -36.15 23.25
CA GLY A 16 63.51 -35.81 22.03
C GLY A 16 63.55 -34.33 21.67
N ARG A 17 63.17 -34.00 20.41
CA ARG A 17 63.19 -32.63 19.85
C ARG A 17 61.89 -31.83 20.07
N ALA A 18 60.98 -32.28 20.94
CA ALA A 18 59.76 -31.60 21.19
C ALA A 18 59.95 -30.16 21.67
N LEU A 19 59.23 -29.20 21.05
CA LEU A 19 59.29 -27.75 21.34
C LEU A 19 58.07 -27.23 22.02
N THR A 20 57.04 -28.08 22.19
CA THR A 20 55.69 -27.71 22.69
C THR A 20 55.17 -28.80 23.63
N CYS A 21 54.37 -28.39 24.64
CA CYS A 21 53.92 -29.27 25.71
C CYS A 21 52.66 -30.09 25.36
N SER A 22 51.93 -29.71 24.32
CA SER A 22 50.66 -30.35 23.94
C SER A 22 50.43 -30.30 22.42
N PRO A 23 49.57 -31.17 21.87
CA PRO A 23 49.17 -31.12 20.45
C PRO A 23 48.60 -29.76 20.03
N GLU A 24 47.90 -29.08 20.92
CA GLU A 24 47.33 -27.76 20.65
C GLU A 24 48.43 -26.69 20.55
N CYS A 25 49.40 -26.68 21.48
CA CYS A 25 50.57 -25.82 21.40
C CYS A 25 51.42 -26.12 20.16
N ALA A 26 51.51 -27.38 19.74
CA ALA A 26 52.19 -27.76 18.51
C ALA A 26 51.48 -27.20 17.27
N ARG A 27 50.16 -27.18 17.25
CA ARG A 27 49.34 -26.58 16.19
C ARG A 27 49.56 -25.06 16.10
N ILE A 28 49.53 -24.38 17.25
CA ILE A 28 49.77 -22.92 17.33
C ILE A 28 51.21 -22.59 16.90
N ASN A 29 52.23 -23.32 17.36
CA ASN A 29 53.63 -23.12 16.98
C ASN A 29 53.82 -23.29 15.46
N ARG A 30 53.21 -24.32 14.87
CA ARG A 30 53.26 -24.53 13.41
C ARG A 30 52.63 -23.37 12.67
N ALA A 31 51.44 -22.88 13.10
CA ALA A 31 50.75 -21.75 12.48
C ALA A 31 51.61 -20.46 12.56
N GLN A 32 52.24 -20.20 13.71
CA GLN A 32 53.12 -19.04 13.90
C GLN A 32 54.38 -19.13 13.03
N THR A 33 54.99 -20.31 12.95
CA THR A 33 56.15 -20.56 12.10
C THR A 33 55.81 -20.39 10.63
N MET A 34 54.66 -20.93 10.19
CA MET A 34 54.19 -20.78 8.83
C MET A 34 53.94 -19.32 8.48
N LYS A 35 53.26 -18.57 9.37
CA LYS A 35 53.01 -17.14 9.17
C LYS A 35 54.32 -16.33 9.06
N LYS A 36 55.34 -16.64 9.88
CA LYS A 36 56.66 -16.01 9.77
C LYS A 36 57.33 -16.32 8.44
N TRP A 37 57.26 -17.57 7.97
CA TRP A 37 57.81 -18.00 6.69
C TRP A 37 57.11 -17.34 5.53
N GLU A 38 55.75 -17.29 5.54
CA GLU A 38 54.94 -16.60 4.52
C GLU A 38 55.29 -15.11 4.45
N THR A 39 55.49 -14.46 5.60
CA THR A 39 55.87 -13.05 5.65
C THR A 39 57.28 -12.83 5.06
N ALA A 40 58.24 -13.69 5.43
CA ALA A 40 59.62 -13.60 4.90
C ALA A 40 59.73 -13.92 3.41
N ASN A 41 58.83 -14.77 2.89
CA ASN A 41 58.83 -15.19 1.48
C ASN A 41 57.71 -14.55 0.65
N LYS A 42 57.11 -13.46 1.12
CA LYS A 42 55.94 -12.82 0.49
C LYS A 42 56.14 -12.49 -1.00
N GLN A 43 57.32 -12.01 -1.35
CA GLN A 43 57.63 -11.65 -2.74
C GLN A 43 57.73 -12.91 -3.62
N HIS A 44 58.47 -13.92 -3.19
CA HIS A 44 58.58 -15.20 -3.91
C HIS A 44 57.20 -15.89 -4.08
N ILE A 45 56.36 -15.88 -3.06
CA ILE A 45 55.00 -16.42 -3.16
C ILE A 45 54.17 -15.65 -4.18
N LYS A 46 54.33 -14.31 -4.25
CA LYS A 46 53.64 -13.47 -5.21
C LYS A 46 54.07 -13.79 -6.65
N GLU A 47 55.35 -13.90 -6.89
CA GLU A 47 55.93 -14.25 -8.19
C GLU A 47 55.46 -15.65 -8.63
N TYR A 48 55.63 -16.66 -7.80
CA TYR A 48 55.17 -18.03 -8.06
C TYR A 48 53.66 -18.11 -8.37
N ARG A 49 52.82 -17.34 -7.66
CA ARG A 49 51.36 -17.28 -7.92
C ARG A 49 51.05 -16.55 -9.21
N THR A 50 51.85 -15.56 -9.58
CA THR A 50 51.66 -14.82 -10.83
C THR A 50 52.00 -15.68 -12.04
N GLU A 51 53.13 -16.38 -11.99
CA GLU A 51 53.59 -17.29 -13.07
C GLU A 51 52.63 -18.45 -13.30
N ARG A 52 51.98 -18.95 -12.24
CA ARG A 52 51.04 -20.07 -12.34
C ARG A 52 49.59 -19.70 -12.15
N LYS A 53 49.26 -18.43 -12.36
CA LYS A 53 47.89 -17.88 -12.18
C LYS A 53 46.82 -18.68 -12.91
N ASP A 54 47.06 -19.05 -14.12
CA ASP A 54 46.08 -19.77 -14.94
C ASP A 54 45.87 -21.21 -14.45
N HIS A 55 46.93 -21.85 -14.01
CA HIS A 55 46.84 -23.18 -13.40
C HIS A 55 46.05 -23.13 -12.06
N PHE A 56 46.29 -22.16 -11.21
CA PHE A 56 45.55 -21.98 -9.97
C PHE A 56 44.08 -21.62 -10.23
N ASN A 57 43.83 -20.79 -11.24
CA ASN A 57 42.45 -20.46 -11.64
C ASN A 57 41.72 -21.71 -12.18
N TYR A 58 42.41 -22.55 -12.93
CA TYR A 58 41.83 -23.80 -13.42
C TYR A 58 41.47 -24.75 -12.27
N LEU A 59 42.40 -24.97 -11.33
CA LEU A 59 42.17 -25.82 -10.15
C LEU A 59 41.01 -25.28 -9.29
N SER A 60 40.99 -23.96 -9.07
CA SER A 60 39.92 -23.32 -8.32
C SER A 60 38.55 -23.50 -9.00
N ARG A 61 38.50 -23.32 -10.32
CA ARG A 61 37.25 -23.55 -11.09
C ARG A 61 36.78 -25.01 -11.01
N LYS A 62 37.72 -25.95 -11.12
CA LYS A 62 37.44 -27.39 -11.00
C LYS A 62 36.92 -27.76 -9.61
N TYR A 63 37.55 -27.22 -8.57
CA TYR A 63 37.12 -27.42 -7.19
C TYR A 63 35.74 -26.78 -6.91
N ASP A 64 35.54 -25.56 -7.38
CA ASP A 64 34.27 -24.85 -7.24
C ASP A 64 33.10 -25.55 -7.98
N ALA A 65 33.38 -26.15 -9.13
CA ALA A 65 32.40 -26.94 -9.87
C ALA A 65 32.01 -28.22 -9.10
N ALA A 66 32.94 -28.84 -8.41
CA ALA A 66 32.70 -30.02 -7.58
C ALA A 66 31.96 -29.71 -6.26
N HIS A 67 31.99 -28.44 -5.79
CA HIS A 67 31.44 -28.04 -4.49
C HIS A 67 30.52 -26.82 -4.60
N PRO A 68 29.39 -26.89 -5.34
CA PRO A 68 28.53 -25.74 -5.63
C PRO A 68 27.91 -25.11 -4.37
N GLU A 69 27.56 -25.89 -3.36
CA GLU A 69 26.96 -25.39 -2.13
C GLU A 69 27.95 -24.60 -1.27
N ARG A 70 29.21 -25.03 -1.21
CA ARG A 70 30.28 -24.29 -0.54
C ARG A 70 30.51 -22.93 -1.20
N ARG A 71 30.48 -22.90 -2.54
CA ARG A 71 30.59 -21.67 -3.33
C ARG A 71 29.42 -20.70 -3.06
N LYS A 72 28.18 -21.21 -2.99
CA LYS A 72 27.00 -20.42 -2.60
C LYS A 72 27.19 -19.83 -1.19
N LYS A 73 27.65 -20.63 -0.22
CA LYS A 73 27.87 -20.19 1.16
C LYS A 73 28.93 -19.09 1.27
N ILE A 74 30.06 -19.23 0.57
CA ILE A 74 31.12 -18.22 0.52
C ILE A 74 30.62 -16.95 -0.16
N ARG A 75 29.92 -17.05 -1.30
CA ARG A 75 29.34 -15.89 -2.00
C ARG A 75 28.34 -15.16 -1.11
N ARG A 76 27.49 -15.89 -0.39
CA ARG A 76 26.51 -15.31 0.54
C ARG A 76 27.21 -14.59 1.69
N LYS A 77 28.24 -15.20 2.28
CA LYS A 77 29.04 -14.57 3.35
C LYS A 77 29.70 -13.27 2.87
N ASN A 78 30.36 -13.30 1.72
CA ASN A 78 31.01 -12.12 1.15
C ASN A 78 29.99 -11.05 0.72
N TYR A 79 28.83 -11.45 0.20
CA TYR A 79 27.76 -10.51 -0.11
C TYR A 79 27.25 -9.81 1.15
N LEU A 80 27.00 -10.55 2.22
CA LEU A 80 26.52 -9.98 3.50
C LEU A 80 27.57 -9.07 4.15
N ALA A 81 28.84 -9.44 4.10
CA ALA A 81 29.95 -8.64 4.67
C ALA A 81 30.14 -7.28 3.98
N HIS A 82 29.84 -7.20 2.67
CA HIS A 82 30.02 -5.95 1.88
C HIS A 82 28.72 -5.40 1.33
N ARG A 83 27.57 -5.82 1.88
CA ARG A 83 26.24 -5.46 1.37
C ARG A 83 26.00 -3.96 1.39
N GLU A 84 26.30 -3.31 2.51
CA GLU A 84 26.03 -1.88 2.67
C GLU A 84 26.94 -1.04 1.78
N GLU A 85 28.22 -1.36 1.73
CA GLU A 85 29.20 -0.70 0.87
C GLU A 85 28.83 -0.83 -0.63
N ARG A 86 28.41 -2.02 -1.05
CA ARG A 86 27.93 -2.26 -2.43
C ARG A 86 26.61 -1.53 -2.73
N LEU A 87 25.70 -1.47 -1.78
CA LEU A 87 24.46 -0.72 -1.93
C LEU A 87 24.73 0.77 -2.03
N GLU A 88 25.66 1.28 -1.25
CA GLU A 88 26.04 2.68 -1.30
C GLU A 88 26.75 3.03 -2.61
N MET A 89 27.70 2.20 -3.06
CA MET A 89 28.33 2.36 -4.38
C MET A 89 27.33 2.29 -5.52
N SER A 90 26.41 1.32 -5.46
CA SER A 90 25.34 1.20 -6.46
C SER A 90 24.43 2.44 -6.47
N ARG A 91 24.05 2.96 -5.29
CA ARG A 91 23.27 4.21 -5.17
C ARG A 91 24.02 5.41 -5.73
N LYS A 92 25.32 5.54 -5.46
CA LYS A 92 26.15 6.60 -6.02
C LYS A 92 26.23 6.50 -7.55
N GLN A 93 26.50 5.31 -8.10
CA GLN A 93 26.54 5.09 -9.55
C GLN A 93 25.20 5.33 -10.24
N CYS A 94 24.08 4.86 -9.64
CA CYS A 94 22.75 5.04 -10.22
C CYS A 94 22.29 6.51 -10.24
N ARG A 95 22.92 7.38 -9.45
CA ARG A 95 22.60 8.81 -9.40
C ARG A 95 23.37 9.65 -10.43
N THR A 96 24.44 9.13 -11.01
CA THR A 96 25.23 9.88 -12.00
C THR A 96 24.45 10.07 -13.30
N PRO A 97 24.52 11.27 -13.91
CA PRO A 97 23.88 11.55 -15.20
C PRO A 97 24.33 10.55 -16.28
N GLU A 98 25.62 10.24 -16.34
CA GLU A 98 26.22 9.32 -17.32
C GLU A 98 25.67 7.90 -17.20
N TYR A 99 25.46 7.39 -15.98
CA TYR A 99 24.85 6.06 -15.78
C TYR A 99 23.40 6.03 -16.25
N LYS A 100 22.63 7.08 -15.94
CA LYS A 100 21.24 7.21 -16.41
C LYS A 100 21.16 7.27 -17.93
N GLU A 101 22.03 8.04 -18.53
CA GLU A 101 22.09 8.19 -19.98
C GLU A 101 22.51 6.88 -20.67
N ARG A 102 23.57 6.20 -20.17
CA ARG A 102 23.99 4.88 -20.67
C ARG A 102 22.91 3.82 -20.53
N LYS A 103 22.16 3.82 -19.41
CA LYS A 103 21.04 2.90 -19.19
C LYS A 103 19.86 3.20 -20.11
N ASN A 104 19.58 4.47 -20.34
CA ASN A 104 18.54 4.91 -21.27
C ASN A 104 18.91 4.62 -22.71
N ALA A 105 20.18 4.82 -23.10
CA ALA A 105 20.69 4.46 -24.42
C ALA A 105 20.62 2.95 -24.67
N ALA A 106 21.01 2.12 -23.69
CA ALA A 106 20.90 0.68 -23.78
C ALA A 106 19.43 0.19 -23.87
N ARG A 107 18.50 0.88 -23.17
CA ARG A 107 17.06 0.60 -23.31
C ARG A 107 16.54 1.00 -24.70
N ARG A 108 16.96 2.17 -25.22
CA ARG A 108 16.60 2.63 -26.58
C ARG A 108 17.08 1.64 -27.65
N LEU A 109 18.33 1.16 -27.54
CA LEU A 109 18.88 0.15 -28.46
C LEU A 109 18.10 -1.16 -28.42
N LYS A 110 17.79 -1.69 -27.22
CA LYS A 110 16.94 -2.89 -27.10
C LYS A 110 15.55 -2.70 -27.67
N THR A 111 14.97 -1.52 -27.51
CA THR A 111 13.65 -1.20 -28.07
C THR A 111 13.70 -1.09 -29.59
N LEU A 112 14.77 -0.47 -30.14
CA LEU A 112 14.98 -0.38 -31.58
C LEU A 112 15.20 -1.76 -32.20
N GLU A 113 15.98 -2.63 -31.55
CA GLU A 113 16.24 -3.99 -32.01
C GLU A 113 14.96 -4.85 -31.97
N LYS A 114 14.18 -4.74 -30.89
CA LYS A 114 12.87 -5.37 -30.80
C LYS A 114 11.89 -4.87 -31.87
N ASN A 115 11.86 -3.56 -32.12
CA ASN A 115 11.01 -2.97 -33.14
C ASN A 115 11.46 -3.36 -34.55
N ARG A 116 12.77 -3.53 -34.76
CA ARG A 116 13.33 -4.04 -36.04
C ARG A 116 12.93 -5.48 -36.30
N LEU A 117 12.98 -6.35 -35.24
CA LEU A 117 12.53 -7.73 -35.37
C LEU A 117 11.02 -7.83 -35.64
N ILE A 118 10.22 -7.04 -34.94
CA ILE A 118 8.76 -6.96 -35.17
C ILE A 118 8.48 -6.41 -36.59
N ALA A 119 9.24 -5.44 -37.05
CA ALA A 119 9.08 -4.91 -38.41
C ALA A 119 9.50 -5.94 -39.49
N GLN A 120 10.51 -6.77 -39.23
CA GLN A 120 10.89 -7.89 -40.10
C GLN A 120 9.84 -9.01 -40.08
N GLU A 121 9.28 -9.39 -38.91
CA GLU A 121 8.17 -10.34 -38.83
C GLU A 121 6.91 -9.82 -39.53
N ASN A 122 6.58 -8.53 -39.33
CA ASN A 122 5.43 -7.91 -40.00
C ASN A 122 5.65 -7.76 -41.52
N GLN A 123 6.90 -7.56 -41.99
CA GLN A 123 7.21 -7.56 -43.44
C GLN A 123 7.06 -8.97 -44.02
N THR A 124 7.39 -10.02 -43.27
CA THR A 124 7.20 -11.41 -43.71
C THR A 124 5.73 -11.82 -43.72
N GLU A 125 4.93 -11.35 -42.74
CA GLU A 125 3.49 -11.56 -42.76
C GLU A 125 2.76 -10.72 -43.81
N LEU A 126 3.13 -9.45 -43.96
CA LEU A 126 2.65 -8.59 -45.04
C LEU A 126 3.03 -9.13 -46.44
N ALA A 127 4.21 -9.74 -46.60
CA ALA A 127 4.61 -10.41 -47.86
C ALA A 127 3.76 -11.66 -48.13
N LYS A 128 3.32 -12.39 -47.10
CA LYS A 128 2.37 -13.50 -47.25
C LYS A 128 0.96 -13.02 -47.58
N PHE A 129 0.51 -11.89 -47.02
CA PHE A 129 -0.77 -11.27 -47.36
C PHE A 129 -0.74 -10.52 -48.69
N ALA A 130 0.43 -10.02 -49.11
CA ALA A 130 0.59 -9.28 -50.38
C ALA A 130 0.52 -10.19 -51.62
N SER A 131 0.64 -11.52 -51.47
CA SER A 131 0.48 -12.45 -52.58
C SER A 131 -0.96 -12.59 -53.08
N ASP A 132 -1.96 -12.20 -52.29
CA ASP A 132 -3.39 -12.43 -52.58
C ASP A 132 -4.20 -11.17 -52.90
N ILE A 133 -3.58 -9.97 -52.95
CA ILE A 133 -4.25 -8.73 -53.29
C ILE A 133 -3.44 -8.00 -54.38
N PRO A 134 -4.02 -7.59 -55.51
CA PRO A 134 -3.32 -6.84 -56.55
C PRO A 134 -2.94 -5.44 -56.03
N PHE A 135 -1.69 -5.25 -55.72
CA PHE A 135 -1.12 -3.97 -55.32
C PHE A 135 -0.95 -3.03 -56.49
N GLY A 136 -1.74 -1.99 -56.54
CA GLY A 136 -1.47 -0.78 -57.35
C GLY A 136 -0.86 0.29 -56.49
N GLY A 137 0.39 0.67 -56.80
CA GLY A 137 1.30 1.64 -56.21
C GLY A 137 0.71 2.86 -55.48
N ASP A 138 1.51 3.84 -55.22
CA ASP A 138 1.42 5.11 -54.46
C ASP A 138 0.06 5.79 -54.18
N LYS A 139 -1.00 5.48 -54.90
CA LYS A 139 -2.37 5.99 -54.66
C LYS A 139 -3.06 5.44 -53.39
N TRP A 140 -2.47 4.40 -52.81
CA TRP A 140 -3.07 3.75 -51.62
C TRP A 140 -2.83 4.54 -50.33
N SER A 141 -1.75 5.30 -50.23
CA SER A 141 -1.39 6.06 -49.03
C SER A 141 -2.32 7.24 -48.80
N GLU A 142 -2.68 8.04 -49.79
CA GLU A 142 -3.50 9.24 -49.63
C GLU A 142 -4.97 8.93 -49.41
N ALA A 143 -5.53 7.99 -50.18
CA ALA A 143 -6.92 7.59 -50.02
C ALA A 143 -7.18 6.95 -48.63
N ARG A 144 -6.22 6.17 -48.12
CA ARG A 144 -6.32 5.54 -46.81
C ARG A 144 -6.13 6.54 -45.66
N VAL A 145 -5.17 7.46 -45.80
CA VAL A 145 -4.96 8.57 -44.87
C VAL A 145 -6.22 9.44 -44.81
N LYS A 146 -6.82 9.75 -45.97
CA LYS A 146 -8.07 10.51 -46.05
C LYS A 146 -9.25 9.76 -45.40
N ALA A 147 -9.41 8.48 -45.69
CA ALA A 147 -10.47 7.64 -45.08
C ALA A 147 -10.28 7.44 -43.56
N GLU A 148 -9.03 7.31 -43.12
CA GLU A 148 -8.74 7.29 -41.68
C GLU A 148 -9.02 8.65 -41.05
N GLN A 149 -8.66 9.75 -41.67
CA GLN A 149 -8.91 11.10 -41.18
C GLN A 149 -10.43 11.38 -41.12
N GLU A 150 -11.21 10.93 -42.08
CA GLU A 150 -12.67 11.03 -42.07
C GLU A 150 -13.27 10.24 -40.92
N LYS A 151 -12.79 9.03 -40.63
CA LYS A 151 -13.17 8.25 -39.43
C LYS A 151 -12.83 8.97 -38.15
N TYR A 152 -11.67 9.60 -38.06
CA TYR A 152 -11.27 10.38 -36.89
C TYR A 152 -12.13 11.64 -36.73
N ASN A 153 -12.48 12.31 -37.81
CA ASN A 153 -13.35 13.48 -37.77
C ASN A 153 -14.74 13.14 -37.25
N GLN A 154 -15.30 11.99 -37.63
CA GLN A 154 -16.62 11.52 -37.14
C GLN A 154 -16.64 11.31 -35.63
N ILE A 155 -15.51 11.04 -35.00
CA ILE A 155 -15.36 10.80 -33.56
C ILE A 155 -14.72 11.99 -32.83
N HIS A 156 -14.65 13.15 -33.46
CA HIS A 156 -14.07 14.38 -32.92
C HIS A 156 -12.60 14.27 -32.48
N ILE A 157 -11.81 13.50 -33.20
CA ILE A 157 -10.38 13.31 -32.93
C ILE A 157 -9.56 13.78 -34.13
N VAL A 158 -8.50 14.54 -33.86
CA VAL A 158 -7.44 14.85 -34.82
C VAL A 158 -6.16 14.18 -34.37
N ARG A 159 -5.52 13.47 -35.28
CA ARG A 159 -4.21 12.85 -35.04
C ARG A 159 -3.11 13.87 -35.24
N LEU A 160 -2.33 14.17 -34.23
CA LEU A 160 -1.20 15.12 -34.29
C LEU A 160 0.09 14.42 -34.64
N THR A 161 0.32 13.22 -34.11
CA THR A 161 1.50 12.37 -34.40
C THR A 161 1.07 10.90 -34.36
N ILE A 162 2.04 10.00 -34.63
CA ILE A 162 1.80 8.55 -34.53
C ILE A 162 1.07 8.12 -33.27
N ASN A 163 1.35 8.77 -32.14
CA ASN A 163 0.80 8.38 -30.83
C ASN A 163 0.03 9.52 -30.13
N LYS A 164 -0.03 10.72 -30.71
CA LYS A 164 -0.66 11.89 -30.08
C LYS A 164 -1.90 12.31 -30.85
N CYS A 165 -3.01 12.40 -30.13
CA CYS A 165 -4.30 12.81 -30.65
C CYS A 165 -4.78 14.05 -29.91
N LYS A 166 -5.63 14.86 -30.56
CA LYS A 166 -6.32 16.01 -29.99
C LYS A 166 -7.82 15.83 -30.18
N CYS A 167 -8.59 16.04 -29.13
CA CYS A 167 -10.03 16.08 -29.23
C CYS A 167 -10.50 17.45 -29.73
N THR A 168 -11.27 17.49 -30.81
CA THR A 168 -11.82 18.75 -31.34
C THR A 168 -12.98 19.29 -30.51
N ARG A 169 -13.58 18.44 -29.66
CA ARG A 169 -14.72 18.82 -28.81
C ARG A 169 -14.29 19.52 -27.53
N CYS A 170 -13.23 19.03 -26.84
CA CYS A 170 -12.75 19.59 -25.57
C CYS A 170 -11.36 20.22 -25.66
N GLY A 171 -10.68 20.12 -26.79
CA GLY A 171 -9.35 20.69 -27.00
C GLY A 171 -8.17 19.91 -26.38
N HIS A 172 -8.44 18.91 -25.55
CA HIS A 172 -7.38 18.14 -24.88
C HIS A 172 -6.57 17.27 -25.82
N GLU A 173 -5.25 17.27 -25.59
CA GLU A 173 -4.30 16.40 -26.28
C GLU A 173 -3.99 15.20 -25.40
N PHE A 174 -3.96 14.01 -25.99
CA PHE A 174 -3.70 12.76 -25.27
C PHE A 174 -2.87 11.80 -26.09
N VAL A 175 -2.16 10.93 -25.41
CA VAL A 175 -1.28 9.94 -26.02
C VAL A 175 -1.99 8.58 -26.01
N VAL A 176 -2.08 7.97 -27.18
CA VAL A 176 -2.55 6.59 -27.34
C VAL A 176 -1.31 5.69 -27.22
N SER A 177 -1.04 5.23 -25.99
CA SER A 177 0.12 4.38 -25.71
C SER A 177 -0.12 2.93 -26.13
N LYS A 178 0.86 2.34 -26.81
CA LYS A 178 0.96 0.91 -27.18
C LYS A 178 -0.09 0.42 -28.19
N GLY A 179 0.19 0.58 -29.44
CA GLY A 179 -0.57 -0.02 -30.53
C GLY A 179 -0.86 0.96 -31.68
N ASN A 180 -1.52 0.47 -32.69
CA ASN A 180 -2.04 1.32 -33.76
C ASN A 180 -3.17 2.19 -33.18
N PRO A 181 -3.07 3.53 -33.21
CA PRO A 181 -4.11 4.43 -32.70
C PRO A 181 -5.50 4.13 -33.25
N SER A 182 -5.59 3.80 -34.53
CA SER A 182 -6.87 3.43 -35.19
C SER A 182 -7.52 2.21 -34.54
N HIS A 183 -6.73 1.22 -34.16
CA HIS A 183 -7.22 0.01 -33.51
C HIS A 183 -7.72 0.31 -32.08
N VAL A 184 -6.96 1.09 -31.30
CA VAL A 184 -7.34 1.48 -29.94
C VAL A 184 -8.61 2.32 -29.93
N LEU A 185 -8.72 3.31 -30.83
CA LEU A 185 -9.91 4.15 -30.96
C LEU A 185 -11.12 3.33 -31.45
N SER A 186 -10.91 2.38 -32.37
CA SER A 186 -11.96 1.46 -32.84
C SER A 186 -12.46 0.54 -31.71
N LEU A 187 -11.57 0.03 -30.87
CA LEU A 187 -11.95 -0.76 -29.70
C LEU A 187 -12.77 0.05 -28.69
N ARG A 188 -12.40 1.31 -28.46
CA ARG A 188 -13.17 2.22 -27.60
C ARG A 188 -14.58 2.43 -28.11
N LEU A 189 -14.72 2.71 -29.39
CA LEU A 189 -16.03 2.88 -30.03
C LEU A 189 -16.89 1.63 -29.98
N LYS A 190 -16.31 0.46 -30.27
CA LYS A 190 -17.04 -0.84 -30.21
C LYS A 190 -17.56 -1.16 -28.83
N SER A 191 -16.92 -0.66 -27.78
CA SER A 191 -17.35 -0.84 -26.40
C SER A 191 -18.22 0.29 -25.86
N GLY A 192 -18.72 1.16 -26.73
CA GLY A 192 -19.64 2.25 -26.35
C GLY A 192 -18.97 3.42 -25.62
N CYS A 193 -17.63 3.52 -25.69
CA CYS A 193 -16.89 4.54 -24.97
C CYS A 193 -16.48 5.70 -25.86
N SER A 194 -16.43 6.90 -25.27
CA SER A 194 -15.88 8.07 -25.99
C SER A 194 -14.42 7.82 -26.37
N PRO A 195 -14.02 8.15 -27.60
CA PRO A 195 -12.64 8.06 -28.05
C PRO A 195 -11.72 9.03 -27.29
N CYS A 196 -12.23 10.15 -26.79
CA CYS A 196 -11.48 11.11 -25.98
C CYS A 196 -11.55 10.75 -24.49
N PRO A 197 -10.41 10.64 -23.77
CA PRO A 197 -10.39 10.36 -22.35
C PRO A 197 -11.09 11.42 -21.48
N TRP A 198 -11.26 12.65 -21.99
CA TRP A 198 -11.82 13.79 -21.26
C TRP A 198 -13.28 14.12 -21.62
N CYS A 199 -13.72 13.76 -22.82
CA CYS A 199 -15.06 14.16 -23.30
C CYS A 199 -16.16 13.17 -23.02
N GLY A 200 -15.92 12.03 -22.45
CA GLY A 200 -16.92 11.02 -22.36
C GLY A 200 -16.85 10.11 -21.17
N GLU A 201 -17.96 9.56 -20.88
CA GLU A 201 -18.08 8.43 -19.98
C GLU A 201 -17.15 7.32 -20.47
N GLN A 202 -16.04 7.14 -19.74
CA GLN A 202 -15.12 6.01 -19.76
C GLN A 202 -14.15 5.84 -20.92
N PRO A 203 -12.85 5.97 -20.64
CA PRO A 203 -11.84 5.38 -21.49
C PRO A 203 -11.70 3.88 -21.20
N ILE A 204 -11.97 3.04 -22.17
CA ILE A 204 -11.46 1.69 -22.13
C ILE A 204 -10.00 1.78 -22.54
N GLY A 205 -9.11 1.61 -21.53
CA GLY A 205 -7.69 1.65 -21.70
C GLY A 205 -7.18 0.50 -22.57
N GLY A 206 -6.23 0.78 -23.40
CA GLY A 206 -5.45 -0.23 -24.08
C GLY A 206 -4.66 -1.06 -23.08
N SER A 207 -4.80 -2.31 -23.12
CA SER A 207 -4.24 -3.48 -22.46
C SER A 207 -5.32 -4.25 -21.70
N GLN A 208 -5.37 -5.54 -21.94
CA GLN A 208 -6.30 -6.47 -21.27
C GLN A 208 -6.21 -6.48 -19.73
N ASN A 209 -5.27 -5.73 -19.15
CA ASN A 209 -5.07 -5.58 -17.71
C ASN A 209 -5.71 -4.33 -17.10
N ASN A 210 -6.34 -3.44 -17.90
CA ASN A 210 -6.99 -2.20 -17.41
C ASN A 210 -8.52 -2.30 -17.47
N GLN A 211 -9.09 -3.48 -17.31
CA GLN A 211 -10.51 -3.59 -17.08
C GLN A 211 -10.81 -3.17 -15.64
N LYS A 212 -11.76 -2.23 -15.47
CA LYS A 212 -12.30 -1.94 -14.13
C LYS A 212 -12.70 -3.23 -13.47
N SER A 213 -12.35 -3.37 -12.21
CA SER A 213 -12.88 -4.45 -11.40
C SER A 213 -14.42 -4.38 -11.35
N THR A 214 -15.08 -5.49 -11.09
CA THR A 214 -16.53 -5.49 -10.93
C THR A 214 -17.00 -4.48 -9.88
N PRO A 215 -16.35 -4.35 -8.70
CA PRO A 215 -16.70 -3.34 -7.71
C PRO A 215 -16.54 -1.90 -8.20
N GLU A 216 -15.48 -1.55 -8.91
CA GLU A 216 -15.30 -0.20 -9.45
C GLU A 216 -16.42 0.18 -10.43
N ARG A 217 -16.84 -0.78 -11.28
CA ARG A 217 -18.00 -0.58 -12.20
C ARG A 217 -19.32 -0.39 -11.45
N GLU A 218 -19.52 -1.15 -10.37
CA GLU A 218 -20.70 -1.04 -9.53
C GLU A 218 -20.74 0.30 -8.81
N ILE A 219 -19.61 0.75 -8.24
CA ILE A 219 -19.47 2.04 -7.57
C ILE A 219 -19.77 3.15 -8.56
N GLN A 220 -19.18 3.13 -9.74
CA GLN A 220 -19.39 4.15 -10.73
C GLN A 220 -20.83 4.19 -11.29
N LYS A 221 -21.48 3.02 -11.41
CA LYS A 221 -22.90 2.95 -11.79
C LYS A 221 -23.79 3.58 -10.71
N LEU A 222 -23.46 3.37 -9.44
CA LEU A 222 -24.19 3.95 -8.31
C LEU A 222 -23.89 5.44 -8.14
N PHE A 223 -22.64 5.86 -8.46
CA PHE A 223 -22.13 7.21 -8.30
C PHE A 223 -21.53 7.71 -9.61
N PRO A 224 -22.37 8.14 -10.59
CA PRO A 224 -21.92 8.68 -11.87
C PRO A 224 -21.10 9.97 -11.74
N GLU A 225 -21.10 10.61 -10.56
CA GLU A 225 -20.21 11.72 -10.21
C GLU A 225 -18.73 11.35 -10.38
N PHE A 226 -18.35 10.08 -10.20
CA PHE A 226 -17.06 9.55 -10.61
C PHE A 226 -16.99 9.41 -12.13
N SER A 227 -16.93 10.54 -12.82
CA SER A 227 -16.97 10.61 -14.28
C SER A 227 -15.67 10.18 -14.96
N VAL A 228 -14.55 10.15 -14.23
CA VAL A 228 -13.24 9.73 -14.73
C VAL A 228 -12.78 8.46 -14.02
N ALA A 229 -12.29 7.50 -14.79
CA ALA A 229 -11.69 6.29 -14.23
C ALA A 229 -10.26 6.10 -14.73
N HIS A 230 -9.45 5.40 -13.93
CA HIS A 230 -8.04 5.11 -14.24
C HIS A 230 -7.23 6.36 -14.61
N TRP A 231 -7.43 7.43 -13.83
CA TRP A 231 -6.77 8.70 -14.06
C TRP A 231 -5.31 8.66 -13.59
N ARG A 232 -4.40 9.06 -14.46
CA ARG A 232 -2.95 9.07 -14.21
C ARG A 232 -2.39 10.47 -14.44
N PRO A 233 -2.58 11.39 -13.50
CA PRO A 233 -2.01 12.73 -13.61
C PRO A 233 -0.47 12.66 -13.50
N GLU A 234 0.22 13.58 -14.15
CA GLU A 234 1.70 13.62 -14.14
C GLU A 234 2.28 13.77 -12.73
N TRP A 235 1.63 14.60 -11.89
CA TRP A 235 2.05 14.85 -10.52
C TRP A 235 1.98 13.59 -9.61
N LEU A 236 1.23 12.57 -10.00
CA LEU A 236 1.12 11.32 -9.24
C LEU A 236 2.26 10.32 -9.56
N GLY A 237 3.25 10.73 -10.37
CA GLY A 237 4.43 9.93 -10.65
C GLY A 237 4.16 8.61 -11.38
N GLY A 238 3.12 8.58 -12.24
CA GLY A 238 2.70 7.40 -13.01
C GLY A 238 1.79 6.44 -12.24
N LYS A 239 1.44 6.74 -10.99
CA LYS A 239 0.40 6.03 -10.23
C LYS A 239 -0.98 6.39 -10.81
N GLU A 240 -1.96 5.54 -10.57
CA GLU A 240 -3.34 5.67 -11.08
C GLU A 240 -4.30 5.95 -9.92
N LEU A 241 -5.36 6.70 -10.20
CA LEU A 241 -6.54 6.80 -9.36
C LEU A 241 -7.67 5.99 -10.04
N ASP A 242 -8.26 5.04 -9.32
CA ASP A 242 -9.26 4.14 -9.90
C ASP A 242 -10.48 4.89 -10.38
N LEU A 243 -11.04 5.76 -9.54
CA LEU A 243 -12.18 6.61 -9.85
C LEU A 243 -11.92 8.06 -9.42
N TYR A 244 -12.36 9.04 -10.23
CA TYR A 244 -12.21 10.46 -9.93
C TYR A 244 -13.47 11.23 -10.29
N ALA A 245 -13.92 12.09 -9.38
CA ALA A 245 -15.03 13.02 -9.53
C ALA A 245 -14.49 14.46 -9.57
N PRO A 246 -14.21 15.03 -10.76
CA PRO A 246 -13.57 16.34 -10.90
C PRO A 246 -14.32 17.49 -10.23
N GLU A 247 -15.64 17.52 -10.37
CA GLU A 247 -16.51 18.56 -9.81
C GLU A 247 -16.45 18.62 -8.27
N TYR A 248 -16.10 17.49 -7.65
CA TYR A 248 -16.01 17.35 -6.20
C TYR A 248 -14.57 17.34 -5.68
N ASN A 249 -13.56 17.36 -6.57
CA ASN A 249 -12.16 17.13 -6.20
C ASN A 249 -12.02 15.89 -5.30
N LEU A 250 -12.68 14.81 -5.67
CA LEU A 250 -12.77 13.58 -4.91
C LEU A 250 -12.29 12.41 -5.76
N ALA A 251 -11.34 11.64 -5.25
CA ALA A 251 -10.92 10.39 -5.86
C ALA A 251 -11.22 9.20 -4.93
N LEU A 252 -11.34 8.02 -5.51
CA LEU A 252 -11.54 6.77 -4.79
C LEU A 252 -10.61 5.71 -5.35
N GLU A 253 -9.92 5.01 -4.46
CA GLU A 253 -9.18 3.78 -4.68
C GLU A 253 -9.96 2.61 -4.12
N TYR A 254 -10.12 1.57 -4.92
CA TYR A 254 -10.67 0.30 -4.46
C TYR A 254 -9.52 -0.64 -4.06
N ASP A 255 -9.24 -0.68 -2.77
CA ASP A 255 -8.11 -1.44 -2.23
C ASP A 255 -8.45 -2.94 -2.10
N GLY A 256 -8.38 -3.65 -3.22
CA GLY A 256 -8.56 -5.09 -3.27
C GLY A 256 -7.48 -5.84 -2.49
N VAL A 257 -7.87 -6.81 -1.65
CA VAL A 257 -6.96 -7.57 -0.78
C VAL A 257 -5.80 -8.17 -1.55
N LYS A 258 -6.05 -8.71 -2.72
CA LYS A 258 -5.01 -9.34 -3.56
C LYS A 258 -3.85 -8.41 -3.91
N TRP A 259 -4.11 -7.10 -4.10
CA TRP A 259 -3.14 -6.14 -4.63
C TRP A 259 -2.61 -5.15 -3.59
N HIS A 260 -3.32 -5.00 -2.48
CA HIS A 260 -3.04 -4.02 -1.44
C HIS A 260 -2.60 -4.64 -0.11
N SER A 261 -2.58 -5.98 0.00
CA SER A 261 -2.11 -6.67 1.19
C SER A 261 -0.70 -7.24 1.03
N GLY A 262 0.00 -7.36 2.14
CA GLY A 262 1.27 -8.08 2.28
C GLY A 262 1.12 -9.27 3.22
N VAL A 263 2.07 -10.20 3.18
CA VAL A 263 2.13 -11.34 4.10
C VAL A 263 3.43 -11.30 4.90
N THR A 264 4.54 -10.87 4.28
CA THR A 264 5.87 -10.96 4.87
C THR A 264 6.32 -9.65 5.52
N LYS A 265 7.15 -9.76 6.56
CA LYS A 265 7.79 -8.59 7.22
C LYS A 265 8.65 -7.77 6.25
N ALA A 266 9.17 -8.39 5.19
CA ALA A 266 9.99 -7.72 4.17
C ALA A 266 9.19 -6.67 3.39
N ASP A 267 7.89 -6.90 3.19
CA ASP A 267 7.00 -6.03 2.41
C ASP A 267 6.47 -4.85 3.23
N ARG A 268 6.62 -4.90 4.56
CA ARG A 268 6.00 -3.96 5.50
C ARG A 268 6.25 -2.49 5.17
N ARG A 269 7.50 -2.11 4.89
CA ARG A 269 7.84 -0.70 4.61
C ARG A 269 7.18 -0.18 3.33
N GLN A 270 7.14 -1.02 2.32
CA GLN A 270 6.53 -0.67 1.04
C GLN A 270 5.03 -0.48 1.18
N TYR A 271 4.34 -1.39 1.87
CA TYR A 271 2.90 -1.31 2.05
C TYR A 271 2.48 -0.21 3.03
N ALA A 272 3.24 0.02 4.11
CA ALA A 272 2.96 1.10 5.05
C ALA A 272 3.01 2.50 4.43
N ALA A 273 3.92 2.73 3.48
CA ALA A 273 4.06 4.02 2.81
C ALA A 273 3.08 4.21 1.63
N LYS A 274 2.63 3.12 1.01
CA LYS A 274 1.91 3.15 -0.28
C LYS A 274 0.67 4.03 -0.26
N HIS A 275 -0.21 3.84 0.72
CA HIS A 275 -1.46 4.59 0.81
C HIS A 275 -1.23 6.03 1.31
N ILE A 276 -0.32 6.23 2.29
CA ILE A 276 0.03 7.55 2.81
C ILE A 276 0.57 8.44 1.70
N GLU A 277 1.60 7.99 0.97
CA GLU A 277 2.23 8.78 -0.10
C GLU A 277 1.23 9.20 -1.18
N LYS A 278 0.30 8.31 -1.54
CA LYS A 278 -0.72 8.59 -2.53
C LYS A 278 -1.74 9.61 -2.02
N THR A 279 -2.16 9.46 -0.76
CA THR A 279 -3.06 10.39 -0.08
C THR A 279 -2.43 11.77 0.05
N ASP A 280 -1.16 11.85 0.50
CA ASP A 280 -0.43 13.11 0.63
C ASP A 280 -0.29 13.85 -0.69
N LEU A 281 0.02 13.13 -1.77
CA LEU A 281 0.10 13.70 -3.11
C LEU A 281 -1.26 14.23 -3.59
N CYS A 282 -2.35 13.50 -3.34
CA CYS A 282 -3.69 13.96 -3.70
C CYS A 282 -4.09 15.20 -2.90
N GLU A 283 -3.93 15.21 -1.58
CA GLU A 283 -4.24 16.35 -0.72
C GLU A 283 -3.43 17.60 -1.10
N LYS A 284 -2.14 17.43 -1.44
CA LYS A 284 -1.30 18.52 -1.95
C LYS A 284 -1.85 19.17 -3.22
N HIS A 285 -2.60 18.42 -4.03
CA HIS A 285 -3.25 18.92 -5.25
C HIS A 285 -4.74 19.24 -5.04
N GLY A 286 -5.18 19.37 -3.79
CA GLY A 286 -6.56 19.76 -3.46
C GLY A 286 -7.59 18.65 -3.67
N ILE A 287 -7.15 17.39 -3.78
CA ILE A 287 -8.00 16.24 -4.02
C ILE A 287 -8.09 15.39 -2.77
N GLN A 288 -9.29 15.14 -2.28
CA GLN A 288 -9.53 14.14 -1.26
C GLN A 288 -9.46 12.75 -1.90
N LEU A 289 -8.64 11.84 -1.35
CA LEU A 289 -8.57 10.45 -1.77
C LEU A 289 -9.24 9.55 -0.74
N ILE A 290 -10.27 8.82 -1.17
CA ILE A 290 -10.92 7.78 -0.38
C ILE A 290 -10.23 6.44 -0.67
N HIS A 291 -9.82 5.73 0.38
CA HIS A 291 -9.37 4.35 0.32
C HIS A 291 -10.49 3.42 0.77
N LEU A 292 -11.16 2.77 -0.19
CA LEU A 292 -12.23 1.83 0.07
C LEU A 292 -11.68 0.40 0.07
N PHE A 293 -11.62 -0.22 1.23
CA PHE A 293 -11.20 -1.62 1.33
C PHE A 293 -12.25 -2.57 0.77
N GLU A 294 -11.81 -3.58 0.04
CA GLU A 294 -12.69 -4.63 -0.52
C GLU A 294 -13.66 -5.21 0.50
N THR A 295 -13.19 -5.46 1.72
CA THR A 295 -14.02 -5.99 2.81
C THR A 295 -15.14 -5.04 3.22
N GLU A 296 -14.93 -3.72 3.16
CA GLU A 296 -15.97 -2.74 3.46
C GLU A 296 -17.05 -2.73 2.38
N TRP A 297 -16.66 -2.85 1.11
CA TRP A 297 -17.62 -2.96 0.00
C TRP A 297 -18.46 -4.24 0.08
N LEU A 298 -17.85 -5.35 0.51
CA LEU A 298 -18.53 -6.64 0.61
C LEU A 298 -19.42 -6.76 1.85
N ASP A 299 -19.00 -6.22 2.99
CA ASP A 299 -19.65 -6.45 4.28
C ASP A 299 -20.43 -5.24 4.82
N SER A 300 -20.10 -4.01 4.39
CA SER A 300 -20.66 -2.75 4.88
C SER A 300 -21.11 -1.85 3.75
N ARG A 301 -21.58 -2.44 2.65
CA ARG A 301 -21.94 -1.75 1.41
C ARG A 301 -22.90 -0.59 1.63
N ASP A 302 -23.93 -0.79 2.45
CA ASP A 302 -24.92 0.26 2.75
C ASP A 302 -24.29 1.46 3.45
N CYS A 303 -23.35 1.23 4.38
CA CYS A 303 -22.58 2.32 5.02
C CYS A 303 -21.68 3.06 4.01
N VAL A 304 -21.07 2.34 3.07
CA VAL A 304 -20.25 2.95 2.00
C VAL A 304 -21.12 3.83 1.11
N ILE A 305 -22.28 3.31 0.68
CA ILE A 305 -23.25 4.06 -0.15
C ILE A 305 -23.75 5.30 0.59
N ASP A 306 -24.09 5.18 1.86
CA ASP A 306 -24.55 6.29 2.70
C ASP A 306 -23.48 7.39 2.83
N LYS A 307 -22.23 7.01 3.14
CA LYS A 307 -21.10 7.95 3.23
C LYS A 307 -20.81 8.67 1.91
N LEU A 308 -20.76 7.94 0.80
CA LEU A 308 -20.55 8.53 -0.52
C LEU A 308 -21.72 9.44 -0.92
N SER A 309 -22.96 9.05 -0.60
CA SER A 309 -24.14 9.88 -0.81
C SER A 309 -24.07 11.20 -0.05
N ALA A 310 -23.61 11.15 1.20
CA ALA A 310 -23.41 12.37 2.01
C ALA A 310 -22.30 13.27 1.43
N ILE A 311 -21.18 12.69 0.95
CA ILE A 311 -20.08 13.43 0.34
C ILE A 311 -20.51 14.09 -0.97
N PHE A 312 -21.32 13.41 -1.78
CA PHE A 312 -21.89 13.95 -3.03
C PHE A 312 -23.14 14.83 -2.82
N HIS A 313 -23.48 15.14 -1.57
CA HIS A 313 -24.63 15.97 -1.22
C HIS A 313 -25.96 15.46 -1.80
N ARG A 314 -26.10 14.14 -1.95
CA ARG A 314 -27.34 13.54 -2.42
C ARG A 314 -28.46 13.71 -1.39
N PRO A 315 -29.72 13.74 -1.80
CA PRO A 315 -30.82 13.84 -0.87
C PRO A 315 -30.80 12.71 0.17
N MET A 316 -30.83 13.10 1.43
CA MET A 316 -30.94 12.22 2.60
C MET A 316 -32.06 12.74 3.49
N GLU A 317 -32.71 11.87 4.25
CA GLU A 317 -33.66 12.32 5.25
C GLU A 317 -32.96 13.26 6.25
N ARG A 318 -33.42 14.50 6.36
CA ARG A 318 -32.87 15.46 7.32
C ARG A 318 -33.69 15.45 8.60
N TYR A 319 -33.17 14.83 9.62
CA TYR A 319 -33.77 14.79 10.95
C TYR A 319 -33.16 15.87 11.85
N MET A 320 -33.97 16.49 12.72
CA MET A 320 -33.50 17.57 13.59
C MET A 320 -33.23 17.04 15.00
N ALA A 321 -32.03 17.20 15.53
CA ALA A 321 -31.66 16.75 16.88
C ALA A 321 -32.58 17.29 17.99
N ARG A 322 -33.23 18.47 17.80
CA ARG A 322 -34.23 19.00 18.74
C ARG A 322 -35.45 18.12 18.92
N LYS A 323 -35.75 17.24 17.95
CA LYS A 323 -36.83 16.25 18.04
C LYS A 323 -36.44 14.99 18.79
N CYS A 324 -35.16 14.86 19.17
CA CYS A 324 -34.65 13.76 19.97
C CYS A 324 -34.53 14.18 21.45
N TYR A 325 -34.66 13.22 22.35
CA TYR A 325 -34.09 13.30 23.69
C TYR A 325 -32.76 12.56 23.75
N THR A 326 -31.97 12.84 24.79
CA THR A 326 -30.67 12.21 25.03
C THR A 326 -30.78 11.21 26.15
N GLU A 327 -30.21 10.06 25.96
CA GLU A 327 -30.00 9.03 27.01
C GLU A 327 -28.50 8.84 27.17
N VAL A 328 -27.97 9.11 28.36
CA VAL A 328 -26.55 8.97 28.71
C VAL A 328 -26.40 7.77 29.62
N VAL A 329 -25.52 6.84 29.26
CA VAL A 329 -25.28 5.61 30.04
C VAL A 329 -23.78 5.37 30.22
N GLU A 330 -23.42 4.98 31.45
CA GLU A 330 -22.03 4.79 31.85
C GLU A 330 -21.68 3.32 32.05
N SER A 331 -20.45 2.95 31.68
CA SER A 331 -19.94 1.61 31.94
C SER A 331 -20.00 1.25 33.42
N GLY A 332 -20.34 0.01 33.69
CA GLY A 332 -20.54 -0.46 35.08
C GLY A 332 -21.99 -0.30 35.57
N THR A 333 -22.86 0.40 34.84
CA THR A 333 -24.29 0.51 35.19
C THR A 333 -25.13 -0.60 34.56
N THR A 334 -26.28 -0.88 35.15
CA THR A 334 -27.25 -1.85 34.61
C THR A 334 -27.78 -1.39 33.26
N GLU A 335 -28.04 -0.09 33.11
CA GLU A 335 -28.53 0.55 31.91
C GLU A 335 -27.56 0.41 30.73
N PHE A 336 -26.25 0.57 30.97
CA PHE A 336 -25.20 0.35 29.99
C PHE A 336 -25.18 -1.09 29.43
N ASN A 337 -25.44 -2.06 30.32
CA ASN A 337 -25.54 -3.46 29.93
C ASN A 337 -26.84 -3.76 29.17
N LYS A 338 -27.96 -3.17 29.57
CA LYS A 338 -29.27 -3.33 28.91
C LYS A 338 -29.25 -2.78 27.46
N CYS A 339 -28.64 -1.62 27.23
CA CYS A 339 -28.62 -1.03 25.89
C CYS A 339 -27.47 -1.59 24.99
N ARG A 340 -26.64 -2.48 25.51
CA ARG A 340 -25.44 -2.98 24.83
C ARG A 340 -25.73 -3.55 23.45
N ASP A 341 -26.66 -4.48 23.39
CA ASP A 341 -26.95 -5.22 22.15
C ASP A 341 -27.59 -4.30 21.11
N GLU A 342 -28.48 -3.40 21.54
CA GLU A 342 -29.06 -2.39 20.66
C GLU A 342 -28.00 -1.43 20.08
N VAL A 343 -27.12 -0.90 20.93
CA VAL A 343 -26.05 0.01 20.50
C VAL A 343 -25.04 -0.70 19.57
N VAL A 344 -24.67 -1.94 19.90
CA VAL A 344 -23.77 -2.75 19.07
C VAL A 344 -24.42 -3.04 17.72
N ALA A 345 -25.68 -3.45 17.70
CA ALA A 345 -26.42 -3.69 16.46
C ALA A 345 -26.55 -2.40 15.62
N PHE A 346 -26.89 -1.27 16.26
CA PHE A 346 -26.96 0.02 15.60
C PHE A 346 -25.63 0.43 14.98
N LEU A 347 -24.53 0.38 15.71
CA LEU A 347 -23.20 0.76 15.23
C LEU A 347 -22.69 -0.18 14.14
N ASN A 348 -22.92 -1.48 14.27
CA ASN A 348 -22.54 -2.44 13.24
C ASN A 348 -23.30 -2.23 11.91
N ARG A 349 -24.51 -1.74 11.97
CA ARG A 349 -25.32 -1.42 10.79
C ARG A 349 -24.97 -0.05 10.19
N ASN A 350 -24.67 0.96 11.01
CA ASN A 350 -24.65 2.36 10.61
C ASN A 350 -23.25 3.00 10.63
N HIS A 351 -22.22 2.30 11.13
CA HIS A 351 -20.85 2.81 11.17
C HIS A 351 -19.91 1.87 10.43
N ILE A 352 -19.14 2.40 9.49
CA ILE A 352 -18.27 1.60 8.61
C ILE A 352 -17.27 0.71 9.35
N GLN A 353 -16.79 1.13 10.52
CA GLN A 353 -15.91 0.35 11.38
C GLN A 353 -16.66 -0.45 12.46
N GLY A 354 -17.97 -0.46 12.42
CA GLY A 354 -18.81 -1.11 13.43
C GLY A 354 -18.68 -0.54 14.85
N ALA A 355 -19.17 -1.28 15.83
CA ALA A 355 -19.23 -0.86 17.23
C ALA A 355 -17.84 -0.69 17.89
N GLY A 356 -16.83 -1.47 17.48
CA GLY A 356 -15.53 -1.49 18.16
C GLY A 356 -15.67 -1.85 19.65
N SER A 357 -14.93 -1.14 20.54
CA SER A 357 -15.02 -1.32 22.00
C SER A 357 -16.31 -0.74 22.63
N GLY A 358 -17.05 0.09 21.86
CA GLY A 358 -18.28 0.74 22.31
C GLY A 358 -18.13 1.83 23.38
N GLY A 359 -16.88 2.18 23.74
CA GLY A 359 -16.58 3.24 24.72
C GLY A 359 -16.96 2.88 26.17
N THR A 360 -16.75 3.82 27.09
CA THR A 360 -17.14 3.73 28.50
C THR A 360 -18.37 4.58 28.81
N CYS A 361 -18.66 5.60 28.02
CA CYS A 361 -19.87 6.39 28.06
C CYS A 361 -20.55 6.37 26.69
N ARG A 362 -21.85 6.20 26.64
CA ARG A 362 -22.68 6.22 25.42
C ARG A 362 -23.75 7.25 25.54
N VAL A 363 -23.90 8.05 24.49
CA VAL A 363 -25.00 9.01 24.35
C VAL A 363 -25.84 8.59 23.17
N MET A 364 -27.10 8.28 23.42
CA MET A 364 -28.08 7.87 22.44
C MET A 364 -29.05 9.02 22.18
N LEU A 365 -29.31 9.31 20.91
CA LEU A 365 -30.35 10.24 20.49
C LEU A 365 -31.59 9.44 20.05
N ARG A 366 -32.66 9.56 20.82
CA ARG A 366 -33.91 8.89 20.53
C ARG A 366 -34.98 9.90 20.12
N ASP A 367 -35.76 9.54 19.11
CA ASP A 367 -36.91 10.30 18.69
C ASP A 367 -37.90 10.47 19.86
N LYS A 368 -38.38 11.71 20.10
CA LYS A 368 -39.31 12.02 21.19
C LYS A 368 -40.67 11.38 21.06
N ALA A 369 -41.13 11.15 19.81
CA ALA A 369 -42.44 10.63 19.52
C ALA A 369 -42.47 9.10 19.49
N THR A 370 -41.43 8.47 18.94
CA THR A 370 -41.40 7.03 18.68
C THR A 370 -40.46 6.26 19.59
N GLY A 371 -39.51 6.92 20.28
CA GLY A 371 -38.42 6.29 21.02
C GLY A 371 -37.34 5.65 20.17
N GLU A 372 -37.45 5.74 18.83
CA GLU A 372 -36.51 5.14 17.89
C GLU A 372 -35.12 5.76 18.01
N LEU A 373 -34.09 4.90 17.93
CA LEU A 373 -32.70 5.32 18.02
C LEU A 373 -32.26 5.96 16.68
N ARG A 374 -31.96 7.26 16.71
CA ARG A 374 -31.57 8.05 15.54
C ARG A 374 -30.06 8.26 15.42
N ALA A 375 -29.35 8.32 16.53
CA ALA A 375 -27.89 8.42 16.54
C ALA A 375 -27.29 7.85 17.82
N VAL A 376 -26.05 7.39 17.72
CA VAL A 376 -25.24 6.93 18.86
C VAL A 376 -23.89 7.63 18.81
N CYS A 377 -23.46 8.12 19.98
CA CYS A 377 -22.15 8.68 20.22
C CYS A 377 -21.47 7.92 21.36
N CYS A 378 -20.25 7.43 21.16
CA CYS A 378 -19.50 6.69 22.17
C CYS A 378 -18.25 7.45 22.57
N PHE A 379 -18.05 7.60 23.87
CA PHE A 379 -16.91 8.25 24.47
C PHE A 379 -16.13 7.26 25.30
N GLN A 380 -14.82 7.46 25.40
CA GLN A 380 -13.94 6.64 26.22
C GLN A 380 -13.02 7.52 27.04
N ASN A 381 -13.01 7.32 28.36
CA ASN A 381 -12.01 7.91 29.22
C ASN A 381 -10.63 7.31 28.89
N ARG A 382 -9.64 8.17 28.75
CA ARG A 382 -8.24 7.77 28.52
C ARG A 382 -7.47 7.47 29.79
N HIS A 383 -8.03 7.73 30.94
CA HIS A 383 -7.41 7.50 32.23
C HIS A 383 -6.86 6.07 32.34
N GLY A 384 -5.63 5.92 32.81
CA GLY A 384 -4.95 4.62 32.91
C GLY A 384 -4.20 4.15 31.66
N ARG A 385 -4.28 4.85 30.51
CA ARG A 385 -3.35 4.70 29.40
C ARG A 385 -2.22 5.71 29.59
N SER A 386 -0.97 5.27 29.58
CA SER A 386 0.21 6.11 29.85
C SER A 386 0.12 7.51 29.22
N ARG A 387 0.20 8.57 30.01
CA ARG A 387 0.27 10.00 29.67
C ARG A 387 -1.05 10.75 29.47
N THR A 388 -2.19 10.23 29.89
CA THR A 388 -3.44 11.00 29.83
C THR A 388 -3.94 11.36 31.23
N THR A 389 -4.51 12.56 31.35
CA THR A 389 -5.13 13.07 32.57
C THR A 389 -6.60 12.62 32.68
N GLU A 390 -7.21 12.70 33.86
CA GLU A 390 -8.63 12.32 34.07
C GLU A 390 -9.60 13.18 33.26
N ASP A 391 -9.16 14.37 32.86
CA ASP A 391 -9.93 15.34 32.10
C ASP A 391 -9.83 15.15 30.56
N GLU A 392 -9.11 14.12 30.08
CA GLU A 392 -9.02 13.80 28.66
C GLU A 392 -9.90 12.62 28.27
N TRP A 393 -10.73 12.82 27.25
CA TRP A 393 -11.63 11.81 26.70
C TRP A 393 -11.48 11.69 25.18
N ASP A 394 -11.86 10.51 24.67
CA ASP A 394 -11.95 10.23 23.24
C ASP A 394 -13.40 10.13 22.77
N LEU A 395 -13.74 10.81 21.68
CA LEU A 395 -14.90 10.48 20.85
C LEU A 395 -14.53 9.30 19.96
N CYS A 396 -14.99 8.10 20.32
CA CYS A 396 -14.61 6.85 19.64
C CYS A 396 -15.49 6.54 18.43
N ARG A 397 -16.79 6.82 18.52
CA ARG A 397 -17.78 6.54 17.48
C ARG A 397 -18.87 7.59 17.48
N TYR A 398 -19.28 7.96 16.28
CA TYR A 398 -20.54 8.66 16.04
C TYR A 398 -21.19 8.08 14.78
N ALA A 399 -22.44 7.67 14.89
CA ALA A 399 -23.22 7.21 13.75
C ALA A 399 -24.66 7.71 13.85
N THR A 400 -25.25 7.99 12.68
CA THR A 400 -26.68 8.22 12.50
C THR A 400 -27.29 7.02 11.77
N ALA A 401 -28.61 6.85 11.84
CA ALA A 401 -29.28 5.82 11.05
C ALA A 401 -29.00 6.04 9.54
N LEU A 402 -28.79 4.95 8.80
CA LEU A 402 -28.52 5.00 7.37
C LEU A 402 -29.61 5.78 6.62
N GLY A 403 -29.22 6.54 5.61
CA GLY A 403 -30.12 7.40 4.83
C GLY A 403 -30.56 8.67 5.56
N THR A 404 -30.08 8.90 6.79
CA THR A 404 -30.53 10.00 7.65
C THR A 404 -29.37 10.89 8.09
N THR A 405 -29.51 12.19 7.97
CA THR A 405 -28.64 13.19 8.59
C THR A 405 -29.33 13.80 9.80
N VAL A 406 -28.75 13.62 11.00
CA VAL A 406 -29.28 14.23 12.22
C VAL A 406 -28.62 15.60 12.43
N ALA A 407 -29.25 16.65 11.92
CA ALA A 407 -28.72 18.02 12.03
C ALA A 407 -28.61 18.46 13.50
N GLY A 408 -27.38 18.85 13.93
CA GLY A 408 -27.05 19.16 15.32
C GLY A 408 -26.90 17.94 16.22
N GLY A 409 -26.89 16.70 15.65
CA GLY A 409 -26.83 15.46 16.42
C GLY A 409 -25.56 15.31 17.22
N ILE A 410 -24.41 15.45 16.58
CA ILE A 410 -23.10 15.32 17.26
C ILE A 410 -22.93 16.37 18.36
N THR A 411 -23.28 17.63 18.10
CA THR A 411 -23.22 18.72 19.07
C THR A 411 -24.12 18.45 20.28
N LYS A 412 -25.33 17.93 20.04
CA LYS A 412 -26.25 17.57 21.13
C LYS A 412 -25.72 16.40 21.96
N CYS A 413 -25.10 15.40 21.33
CA CYS A 413 -24.44 14.31 22.04
C CYS A 413 -23.27 14.80 22.90
N ILE A 414 -22.43 15.69 22.35
CA ILE A 414 -21.28 16.27 23.10
C ILE A 414 -21.78 17.11 24.28
N SER A 415 -22.81 17.92 24.09
CA SER A 415 -23.40 18.71 25.18
C SER A 415 -23.97 17.84 26.29
N ALA A 416 -24.65 16.73 25.96
CA ALA A 416 -25.17 15.78 26.94
C ALA A 416 -24.04 15.06 27.68
N PHE A 417 -23.01 14.64 26.93
CA PHE A 417 -21.79 14.06 27.50
C PHE A 417 -21.10 15.04 28.46
N LYS A 418 -20.90 16.30 28.05
CA LYS A 418 -20.27 17.33 28.91
C LYS A 418 -21.09 17.63 30.17
N GLY A 419 -22.41 17.55 30.06
CA GLY A 419 -23.29 17.68 31.23
C GLY A 419 -23.10 16.54 32.24
N ALA A 420 -22.82 15.32 31.79
CA ALA A 420 -22.53 14.17 32.64
C ALA A 420 -21.05 14.16 33.11
N HIS A 421 -20.13 14.74 32.34
CA HIS A 421 -18.70 14.78 32.60
C HIS A 421 -18.17 16.22 32.60
N PRO A 422 -18.52 17.02 33.61
CA PRO A 422 -18.06 18.40 33.75
C PRO A 422 -16.53 18.52 33.90
N GLU A 423 -15.87 17.46 34.40
CA GLU A 423 -14.42 17.35 34.52
C GLU A 423 -13.68 17.26 33.17
N CYS A 424 -14.33 16.82 32.10
CA CYS A 424 -13.72 16.70 30.78
C CYS A 424 -13.30 18.09 30.25
N LYS A 425 -12.01 18.32 30.06
CA LYS A 425 -11.47 19.55 29.46
C LYS A 425 -11.09 19.39 28.02
N VAL A 426 -10.70 18.17 27.63
CA VAL A 426 -10.22 17.87 26.28
C VAL A 426 -10.93 16.64 25.73
N LEU A 427 -11.55 16.83 24.58
CA LEU A 427 -12.15 15.74 23.81
C LEU A 427 -11.37 15.55 22.52
N THR A 428 -10.79 14.38 22.33
CA THR A 428 -10.01 14.03 21.15
C THR A 428 -10.79 13.07 20.27
N SER A 429 -10.61 13.16 18.96
CA SER A 429 -11.08 12.15 18.01
C SER A 429 -10.01 11.82 16.98
N LEU A 430 -9.80 10.55 16.72
CA LEU A 430 -8.90 10.04 15.67
C LEU A 430 -9.73 9.70 14.44
N ALA A 431 -9.83 10.66 13.52
CA ALA A 431 -10.58 10.50 12.28
C ALA A 431 -9.82 9.58 11.31
N ASP A 432 -10.51 8.61 10.72
CA ASP A 432 -9.96 7.73 9.70
C ASP A 432 -9.67 8.51 8.41
N ARG A 433 -8.39 8.69 8.08
CA ARG A 433 -7.95 9.48 6.93
C ARG A 433 -8.37 8.86 5.60
N ARG A 434 -8.71 7.57 5.58
CA ARG A 434 -9.29 6.94 4.39
C ARG A 434 -10.61 7.56 3.95
N TRP A 435 -11.36 8.14 4.90
CA TRP A 435 -12.68 8.75 4.68
C TRP A 435 -12.74 10.24 4.98
N THR A 436 -11.72 10.79 5.62
CA THR A 436 -11.63 12.19 6.04
C THR A 436 -10.32 12.77 5.55
N SER A 437 -10.31 14.00 5.09
CA SER A 437 -9.09 14.72 4.68
C SER A 437 -8.92 16.01 5.46
N THR A 438 -7.72 16.58 5.39
CA THR A 438 -7.46 17.93 5.90
C THR A 438 -8.25 19.00 5.13
N LEU A 439 -8.66 18.69 3.89
CA LEU A 439 -9.43 19.59 3.01
C LEU A 439 -10.90 19.64 3.40
N ARG A 440 -11.44 18.53 3.91
CA ARG A 440 -12.89 18.38 4.25
C ARG A 440 -13.04 17.51 5.46
N SER A 441 -13.68 18.04 6.48
CA SER A 441 -13.94 17.29 7.72
C SER A 441 -15.25 17.67 8.36
N ALA A 442 -16.04 16.67 8.69
CA ALA A 442 -17.25 16.85 9.50
C ALA A 442 -16.91 17.25 10.95
N TYR A 443 -15.71 16.97 11.41
CA TYR A 443 -15.25 17.34 12.76
C TYR A 443 -15.12 18.86 12.90
N SER A 444 -14.54 19.55 11.90
CA SER A 444 -14.40 21.00 11.91
C SER A 444 -15.74 21.73 12.03
N SER A 445 -16.78 21.23 11.31
CA SER A 445 -18.13 21.80 11.41
C SER A 445 -18.81 21.52 12.76
N SER A 446 -18.25 20.64 13.58
CA SER A 446 -18.77 20.24 14.90
C SER A 446 -18.02 20.88 16.05
N GLY A 447 -17.07 21.81 15.77
CA GLY A 447 -16.31 22.53 16.78
C GLY A 447 -15.00 21.87 17.18
N PHE A 448 -14.55 20.84 16.46
CA PHE A 448 -13.21 20.30 16.63
C PHE A 448 -12.20 21.04 15.74
N GLU A 449 -10.98 21.16 16.23
CA GLU A 449 -9.85 21.67 15.48
C GLU A 449 -8.87 20.53 15.19
N TRP A 450 -8.32 20.53 13.97
CA TRP A 450 -7.21 19.63 13.65
C TRP A 450 -5.95 20.13 14.34
N ASP A 451 -5.27 19.26 15.11
CA ASP A 451 -4.10 19.65 15.89
C ASP A 451 -2.78 19.68 15.09
N GLY A 452 -2.85 19.47 13.79
CA GLY A 452 -1.67 19.43 12.90
C GLY A 452 -0.98 18.08 12.84
N GLU A 453 -1.39 17.11 13.66
CA GLU A 453 -0.80 15.78 13.69
C GLU A 453 -1.56 14.78 12.81
N THR A 454 -0.79 14.01 12.06
CA THR A 454 -1.28 12.82 11.34
C THR A 454 -0.64 11.59 11.97
N ALA A 455 -1.45 10.74 12.58
CA ALA A 455 -0.95 9.49 13.12
C ALA A 455 -0.44 8.57 11.99
N HIS A 456 0.61 7.80 12.29
CA HIS A 456 1.15 6.83 11.34
C HIS A 456 0.09 5.84 10.87
N ALA A 457 0.30 5.27 9.66
CA ALA A 457 -0.52 4.18 9.17
C ALA A 457 -0.57 3.03 10.16
N ASP A 458 -1.77 2.56 10.40
CA ASP A 458 -2.03 1.33 11.14
C ASP A 458 -2.37 0.21 10.16
N TYR A 459 -2.36 -1.04 10.60
CA TYR A 459 -2.70 -2.16 9.74
C TYR A 459 -3.74 -3.07 10.37
N PHE A 460 -4.45 -3.76 9.48
CA PHE A 460 -5.46 -4.74 9.82
C PHE A 460 -5.05 -6.08 9.22
N TYR A 461 -5.22 -7.15 9.96
CA TYR A 461 -5.14 -8.49 9.41
C TYR A 461 -6.42 -8.82 8.64
N VAL A 462 -6.26 -9.47 7.49
CA VAL A 462 -7.35 -9.94 6.65
C VAL A 462 -7.57 -11.41 6.94
N VAL A 463 -8.53 -11.71 7.75
CA VAL A 463 -8.84 -13.10 8.17
C VAL A 463 -10.12 -13.60 7.51
N LYS A 464 -10.18 -14.90 7.27
CA LYS A 464 -11.39 -15.52 6.75
C LYS A 464 -12.19 -16.08 7.91
N ARG A 465 -13.40 -15.56 8.12
CA ARG A 465 -14.36 -16.04 9.13
C ARG A 465 -15.69 -16.30 8.45
N GLU A 466 -16.29 -17.45 8.73
CA GLU A 466 -17.59 -17.85 8.16
C GLU A 466 -17.64 -17.71 6.63
N GLY A 467 -16.53 -18.05 5.96
CA GLY A 467 -16.41 -17.98 4.51
C GLY A 467 -16.16 -16.56 3.94
N ARG A 468 -16.18 -15.51 4.76
CA ARG A 468 -15.98 -14.11 4.36
C ARG A 468 -14.65 -13.55 4.85
N LEU A 469 -14.07 -12.62 4.09
CA LEU A 469 -12.90 -11.87 4.53
C LEU A 469 -13.33 -10.79 5.53
N ARG A 470 -12.57 -10.67 6.64
CA ARG A 470 -12.81 -9.69 7.70
C ARG A 470 -11.53 -8.93 7.98
N LEU A 471 -11.64 -7.62 8.16
CA LEU A 471 -10.55 -6.82 8.70
C LEU A 471 -10.56 -6.88 10.22
N VAL A 472 -9.44 -7.27 10.79
CA VAL A 472 -9.26 -7.34 12.24
C VAL A 472 -8.07 -6.47 12.62
N ASN A 473 -8.29 -5.47 13.46
CA ASN A 473 -7.21 -4.61 13.92
C ASN A 473 -6.13 -5.45 14.59
N LYS A 474 -4.87 -5.12 14.35
CA LYS A 474 -3.70 -5.81 14.91
C LYS A 474 -3.77 -5.99 16.42
N SER A 475 -4.34 -5.01 17.14
CA SER A 475 -4.47 -5.05 18.61
C SER A 475 -5.32 -6.22 19.12
N ASN A 476 -6.14 -6.82 18.27
CA ASN A 476 -6.94 -7.99 18.61
C ASN A 476 -6.15 -9.31 18.50
N TYR A 477 -4.97 -9.26 17.88
CA TYR A 477 -4.08 -10.41 17.74
C TYR A 477 -2.86 -10.32 18.67
N GLN A 478 -3.15 -10.13 19.99
CA GLN A 478 -2.16 -10.35 21.04
C GLN A 478 -1.82 -11.85 21.14
N LEU A 479 -0.66 -12.20 21.66
CA LEU A 479 -0.17 -13.59 21.73
C LEU A 479 -1.23 -14.58 22.25
N LYS A 480 -1.95 -14.24 23.32
CA LYS A 480 -3.03 -15.09 23.87
C LYS A 480 -4.16 -15.42 22.88
N HIS A 481 -4.41 -14.53 21.91
CA HIS A 481 -5.42 -14.75 20.88
C HIS A 481 -4.85 -15.57 19.73
N ILE A 482 -3.58 -15.34 19.39
CA ILE A 482 -2.85 -16.12 18.39
C ILE A 482 -2.66 -17.55 18.87
N ASP A 483 -2.36 -17.77 20.16
CA ASP A 483 -2.26 -19.11 20.76
C ASP A 483 -3.54 -19.92 20.62
N ARG A 484 -4.69 -19.25 20.69
CA ARG A 484 -6.00 -19.89 20.55
C ARG A 484 -6.40 -20.14 19.10
N GLU A 485 -6.11 -19.19 18.18
CA GLU A 485 -6.58 -19.23 16.80
C GLU A 485 -5.57 -19.89 15.86
N PHE A 486 -4.26 -19.75 16.14
CA PHE A 486 -3.15 -20.25 15.33
C PHE A 486 -2.06 -20.92 16.20
N PRO A 487 -2.41 -21.93 17.02
CA PRO A 487 -1.45 -22.57 17.94
C PRO A 487 -0.23 -23.16 17.23
N GLU A 488 -0.41 -23.67 15.99
CA GLU A 488 0.63 -24.26 15.14
C GLU A 488 1.75 -23.30 14.74
N THR A 489 1.52 -22.00 14.91
CA THR A 489 2.52 -20.98 14.57
C THR A 489 3.58 -20.76 15.65
N PHE A 490 3.40 -21.35 16.83
CA PHE A 490 4.45 -21.38 17.85
C PHE A 490 5.56 -22.35 17.44
N VAL A 491 6.79 -21.88 17.43
CA VAL A 491 7.98 -22.70 17.09
C VAL A 491 9.05 -22.45 18.15
N GLU A 492 9.44 -23.51 18.87
CA GLU A 492 10.46 -23.42 19.90
C GLU A 492 11.79 -22.94 19.32
N GLY A 493 12.46 -22.02 19.99
CA GLY A 493 13.74 -21.43 19.55
C GLY A 493 13.64 -20.42 18.39
N ALA A 494 12.43 -20.12 17.87
CA ALA A 494 12.22 -19.12 16.85
C ALA A 494 11.69 -17.79 17.42
N ASP A 495 11.64 -16.73 16.58
CA ASP A 495 10.94 -15.48 16.91
C ASP A 495 9.43 -15.77 17.02
N ASN A 496 8.88 -15.71 18.23
CA ASN A 496 7.47 -15.93 18.55
C ASN A 496 6.72 -14.64 18.89
N THR A 497 7.20 -13.51 18.36
CA THR A 497 6.43 -12.24 18.42
C THR A 497 5.10 -12.39 17.67
N GLU A 498 4.12 -11.57 18.01
CA GLU A 498 2.81 -11.52 17.35
C GLU A 498 2.94 -11.47 15.85
N TRP A 499 3.83 -10.60 15.36
CA TRP A 499 4.10 -10.46 13.92
C TRP A 499 4.65 -11.73 13.28
N ALA A 500 5.69 -12.32 13.88
CA ALA A 500 6.34 -13.51 13.32
C ALA A 500 5.39 -14.72 13.26
N ARG A 501 4.50 -14.82 14.23
CA ARG A 501 3.48 -15.87 14.27
C ARG A 501 2.39 -15.67 13.23
N MET A 502 1.91 -14.43 13.05
CA MET A 502 0.92 -14.12 12.00
C MET A 502 1.51 -14.27 10.59
N GLU A 503 2.80 -13.97 10.40
CA GLU A 503 3.52 -14.24 9.14
C GLU A 503 3.59 -15.75 8.85
N ARG A 504 3.89 -16.57 9.86
CA ARG A 504 3.86 -18.05 9.73
C ARG A 504 2.46 -18.60 9.45
N ALA A 505 1.43 -17.98 10.02
CA ALA A 505 0.04 -18.30 9.70
C ALA A 505 -0.35 -17.94 8.26
N GLY A 506 0.50 -17.18 7.54
CA GLY A 506 0.20 -16.72 6.19
C GLY A 506 -0.97 -15.74 6.12
N VAL A 507 -1.31 -15.07 7.23
CA VAL A 507 -2.44 -14.14 7.30
C VAL A 507 -2.04 -12.81 6.65
N PRO A 508 -2.73 -12.38 5.58
CA PRO A 508 -2.45 -11.10 4.94
C PRO A 508 -2.77 -9.92 5.87
N TYR A 509 -2.09 -8.80 5.64
CA TYR A 509 -2.37 -7.53 6.31
C TYR A 509 -2.49 -6.40 5.29
N ILE A 510 -3.32 -5.42 5.57
CA ILE A 510 -3.50 -4.20 4.77
C ILE A 510 -3.30 -2.97 5.67
N TYR A 511 -2.58 -1.97 5.16
CA TYR A 511 -2.36 -0.70 5.86
C TYR A 511 -3.44 0.32 5.50
N ASP A 512 -3.84 1.14 6.49
CA ASP A 512 -4.58 2.37 6.24
C ASP A 512 -3.62 3.52 5.78
N CYS A 513 -4.14 4.73 5.63
CA CYS A 513 -3.34 5.91 5.32
C CYS A 513 -3.14 6.86 6.53
N GLY A 514 -3.31 6.34 7.75
CA GLY A 514 -3.18 7.08 8.99
C GLY A 514 -4.49 7.67 9.50
N LYS A 515 -4.39 8.51 10.52
CA LYS A 515 -5.53 9.15 11.18
C LYS A 515 -5.23 10.62 11.44
N LEU A 516 -6.23 11.47 11.25
CA LEU A 516 -6.16 12.88 11.60
C LEU A 516 -6.66 13.05 13.04
N LYS A 517 -5.86 13.69 13.88
CA LYS A 517 -6.23 13.96 15.27
C LYS A 517 -6.97 15.29 15.35
N TYR A 518 -8.19 15.22 15.81
CA TYR A 518 -9.05 16.38 16.06
C TYR A 518 -9.24 16.58 17.55
N VAL A 519 -9.19 17.83 17.98
CA VAL A 519 -9.27 18.19 19.40
C VAL A 519 -10.35 19.25 19.60
N MET A 520 -11.16 19.07 20.63
CA MET A 520 -12.10 20.07 21.15
C MET A 520 -11.72 20.36 22.60
N LYS A 521 -11.47 21.63 22.92
CA LYS A 521 -11.18 22.11 24.28
C LYS A 521 -12.44 22.71 24.88
N PHE A 522 -12.73 22.36 26.11
CA PHE A 522 -13.80 22.94 26.90
C PHE A 522 -13.20 23.91 27.93
N ASN A 523 -13.75 25.12 27.99
CA ASN A 523 -13.38 26.15 28.98
C ASN A 523 -13.98 25.81 30.35
#